data_5273b88f86ee9bc8ac14513f5440864b
#
_entry.id   5273b88f86ee9bc8ac14513f5440864b
#
_cell.length_a   1.000
_cell.length_b   1.000
_cell.length_c   1.000
_cell.angle_alpha   90.00
_cell.angle_beta   90.00
_cell.angle_gamma   90.00
#
_symmetry.space_group_name_H-M   'P 1'
#
loop_
_entity.id
_entity.type
_entity.pdbx_description
1 polymer ?
#
loop_
_entity_poly.entity_id
_entity_poly.type
_entity_poly.pdbx_seq_one_letter_code
_entity_poly.pdbx_strand_id
1 'polypeptide(L)'
;NEGWKLNEKFNSIKNIDINFIVYNFVDMLSHAKTGINMIKELTPNDKSYRHLTKTWFQNSSLYKMLSLISESKSKLFLFTDHGTINVKYPSKLIGDKNISTNLRYKTGRKLKYNYKDVMEIDNPNHIGLNLESLSSNFIFAKPNIYFTYPNNYNKFVNYFKDTYQH
;
A
#
# COMPACT_ATOMS: atom_id res chain seq x y z
N ASN A 1 -6.93 31.22 7.54
CA ASN A 1 -6.46 31.35 6.18
C ASN A 1 -5.31 30.35 5.96
N GLU A 2 -5.63 29.16 5.40
CA GLU A 2 -4.67 28.06 5.26
C GLU A 2 -3.53 28.38 4.30
N GLY A 3 -3.79 29.17 3.26
CA GLY A 3 -2.76 29.53 2.27
C GLY A 3 -1.64 30.39 2.87
N TRP A 4 -1.96 31.27 3.77
CA TRP A 4 -0.95 32.08 4.47
C TRP A 4 -0.05 31.23 5.35
N LYS A 5 -0.64 30.33 6.14
CA LYS A 5 0.11 29.41 7.00
C LYS A 5 1.06 28.49 6.19
N LEU A 6 0.64 28.08 4.98
CA LEU A 6 1.46 27.24 4.13
C LEU A 6 2.68 28.01 3.60
N ASN A 7 2.51 29.27 3.13
CA ASN A 7 3.59 30.13 2.67
C ASN A 7 4.59 30.43 3.79
N GLU A 8 4.09 30.74 4.99
CA GLU A 8 4.93 30.96 6.17
C GLU A 8 5.77 29.71 6.50
N LYS A 9 5.12 28.53 6.50
CA LYS A 9 5.78 27.25 6.73
C LYS A 9 6.83 26.96 5.66
N PHE A 10 6.49 27.17 4.39
CA PHE A 10 7.46 26.98 3.29
C PHE A 10 8.66 27.92 3.45
N ASN A 11 8.44 29.19 3.75
CA ASN A 11 9.52 30.14 3.98
C ASN A 11 10.42 29.79 5.16
N SER A 12 9.88 29.14 6.17
CA SER A 12 10.67 28.68 7.34
C SER A 12 11.57 27.48 7.03
N ILE A 13 11.23 26.68 6.02
CA ILE A 13 11.96 25.44 5.70
C ILE A 13 12.78 25.52 4.41
N LYS A 14 12.53 26.48 3.51
CA LYS A 14 13.17 26.55 2.17
C LYS A 14 14.69 26.66 2.18
N ASN A 15 15.28 27.14 3.28
CA ASN A 15 16.73 27.28 3.44
C ASN A 15 17.36 26.13 4.25
N ILE A 16 16.58 25.10 4.58
CA ILE A 16 17.06 23.89 5.24
C ILE A 16 17.51 22.92 4.15
N ASP A 17 18.70 22.34 4.29
CA ASP A 17 19.32 21.47 3.27
C ASP A 17 18.45 20.27 2.88
N ILE A 18 17.81 19.62 3.87
CA ILE A 18 16.93 18.45 3.65
C ILE A 18 15.66 18.60 4.49
N ASN A 19 14.53 18.44 3.83
CA ASN A 19 13.21 18.43 4.47
C ASN A 19 12.47 17.13 4.12
N PHE A 20 11.86 16.50 5.10
CA PHE A 20 10.97 15.36 4.91
C PHE A 20 9.53 15.78 5.20
N ILE A 21 8.64 15.56 4.23
CA ILE A 21 7.22 15.91 4.34
C ILE A 21 6.43 14.63 4.11
N VAL A 22 5.58 14.25 5.07
CA VAL A 22 4.77 13.04 5.02
C VAL A 22 3.29 13.40 4.89
N TYR A 23 2.61 12.78 3.93
CA TYR A 23 1.17 12.91 3.72
C TYR A 23 0.50 11.53 3.76
N ASN A 24 -0.28 11.28 4.80
CA ASN A 24 -0.92 9.98 5.05
C ASN A 24 -2.33 9.86 4.45
N PHE A 25 -2.82 10.87 3.70
CA PHE A 25 -4.22 10.89 3.26
C PHE A 25 -4.58 9.69 2.39
N VAL A 26 -3.75 9.33 1.43
CA VAL A 26 -4.05 8.24 0.47
C VAL A 26 -4.07 6.90 1.19
N ASP A 27 -3.14 6.69 2.12
CA ASP A 27 -3.10 5.50 2.95
C ASP A 27 -4.33 5.43 3.88
N MET A 28 -4.65 6.50 4.58
CA MET A 28 -5.88 6.60 5.39
C MET A 28 -7.15 6.34 4.56
N LEU A 29 -7.21 6.83 3.31
CA LEU A 29 -8.34 6.60 2.43
C LEU A 29 -8.46 5.12 2.03
N SER A 30 -7.33 4.44 1.77
CA SER A 30 -7.31 3.00 1.45
C SER A 30 -7.81 2.16 2.62
N HIS A 31 -7.39 2.47 3.84
CA HIS A 31 -7.88 1.82 5.06
C HIS A 31 -9.36 2.13 5.33
N ALA A 32 -9.77 3.38 5.17
CA ALA A 32 -11.16 3.80 5.35
C ALA A 32 -12.12 3.10 4.38
N LYS A 33 -11.68 2.84 3.14
CA LYS A 33 -12.46 2.05 2.17
C LYS A 33 -12.77 0.63 2.67
N THR A 34 -11.91 0.05 3.46
CA THR A 34 -12.14 -1.28 4.04
C THR A 34 -13.12 -1.25 5.22
N GLY A 35 -13.10 -0.19 6.04
CA GLY A 35 -13.83 -0.13 7.30
C GLY A 35 -15.08 0.75 7.32
N ILE A 36 -15.22 1.72 6.39
CA ILE A 36 -16.28 2.74 6.42
C ILE A 36 -17.22 2.58 5.23
N ASN A 37 -18.48 2.23 5.47
CA ASN A 37 -19.48 1.98 4.42
C ASN A 37 -19.66 3.19 3.49
N MET A 38 -19.71 4.41 4.02
CA MET A 38 -19.82 5.62 3.20
C MET A 38 -18.69 5.74 2.17
N ILE A 39 -17.46 5.43 2.57
CA ILE A 39 -16.31 5.47 1.64
C ILE A 39 -16.42 4.36 0.59
N LYS A 40 -16.93 3.18 0.96
CA LYS A 40 -17.22 2.11 -0.02
C LYS A 40 -18.23 2.55 -1.08
N GLU A 41 -19.28 3.23 -0.67
CA GLU A 41 -20.30 3.76 -1.59
C GLU A 41 -19.75 4.85 -2.51
N LEU A 42 -18.92 5.75 -2.00
CA LEU A 42 -18.27 6.81 -2.78
C LEU A 42 -17.19 6.26 -3.73
N THR A 43 -16.60 5.12 -3.40
CA THR A 43 -15.51 4.51 -4.18
C THR A 43 -15.81 3.05 -4.56
N PRO A 44 -16.88 2.77 -5.31
CA PRO A 44 -17.31 1.40 -5.64
C PRO A 44 -16.30 0.65 -6.52
N ASN A 45 -15.39 1.36 -7.19
CA ASN A 45 -14.39 0.77 -8.06
C ASN A 45 -13.09 1.60 -8.06
N ASP A 46 -12.04 1.10 -8.72
CA ASP A 46 -10.75 1.76 -8.79
C ASP A 46 -10.78 3.12 -9.48
N LYS A 47 -11.68 3.31 -10.44
CA LYS A 47 -11.81 4.59 -11.16
C LYS A 47 -12.33 5.67 -10.22
N SER A 48 -13.37 5.40 -9.44
CA SER A 48 -13.90 6.35 -8.46
C SER A 48 -12.93 6.62 -7.31
N TYR A 49 -12.21 5.59 -6.85
CA TYR A 49 -11.15 5.75 -5.87
C TYR A 49 -10.03 6.69 -6.35
N ARG A 50 -9.51 6.48 -7.57
CA ARG A 50 -8.51 7.36 -8.18
C ARG A 50 -9.04 8.77 -8.42
N HIS A 51 -10.32 8.91 -8.79
CA HIS A 51 -10.94 10.21 -8.96
C HIS A 51 -11.01 11.00 -7.65
N LEU A 52 -11.44 10.35 -6.57
CA LEU A 52 -11.46 10.95 -5.23
C LEU A 52 -10.07 11.39 -4.78
N THR A 53 -9.06 10.52 -4.95
CA THR A 53 -7.66 10.84 -4.64
C THR A 53 -7.15 12.03 -5.45
N LYS A 54 -7.45 12.06 -6.76
CA LYS A 54 -7.06 13.19 -7.63
C LYS A 54 -7.71 14.49 -7.19
N THR A 55 -9.01 14.47 -6.90
CA THR A 55 -9.75 15.66 -6.46
C THR A 55 -9.20 16.19 -5.14
N TRP A 56 -8.94 15.29 -4.18
CA TRP A 56 -8.25 15.67 -2.95
C TRP A 56 -6.90 16.31 -3.23
N PHE A 57 -6.06 15.66 -4.03
CA PHE A 57 -4.72 16.15 -4.34
C PHE A 57 -4.75 17.55 -4.91
N GLN A 58 -5.60 17.82 -5.90
CA GLN A 58 -5.73 19.13 -6.55
C GLN A 58 -6.16 20.25 -5.59
N ASN A 59 -6.89 19.90 -4.53
CA ASN A 59 -7.37 20.87 -3.53
C ASN A 59 -6.54 20.84 -2.23
N SER A 60 -5.51 20.02 -2.16
CA SER A 60 -4.72 19.81 -0.95
C SER A 60 -3.63 20.88 -0.75
N SER A 61 -3.18 20.98 0.48
CA SER A 61 -1.96 21.74 0.82
C SER A 61 -0.71 21.14 0.17
N LEU A 62 -0.71 19.84 -0.15
CA LEU A 62 0.37 19.19 -0.89
C LEU A 62 0.52 19.79 -2.28
N TYR A 63 -0.57 19.93 -3.06
CA TYR A 63 -0.52 20.53 -4.38
C TYR A 63 0.02 21.97 -4.36
N LYS A 64 -0.44 22.77 -3.38
CA LYS A 64 0.06 24.13 -3.18
C LYS A 64 1.55 24.15 -2.80
N MET A 65 1.99 23.22 -1.95
CA MET A 65 3.40 23.07 -1.59
C MET A 65 4.27 22.73 -2.81
N LEU A 66 3.80 21.82 -3.68
CA LEU A 66 4.50 21.47 -4.92
C LEU A 66 4.65 22.69 -5.85
N SER A 67 3.62 23.54 -5.94
CA SER A 67 3.71 24.79 -6.70
C SER A 67 4.81 25.72 -6.15
N LEU A 68 4.87 25.90 -4.83
CA LEU A 68 5.92 26.72 -4.19
C LEU A 68 7.33 26.13 -4.41
N ILE A 69 7.46 24.81 -4.35
CA ILE A 69 8.73 24.12 -4.62
C ILE A 69 9.14 24.32 -6.09
N SER A 70 8.19 24.25 -7.05
CA SER A 70 8.49 24.42 -8.47
C SER A 70 9.01 25.83 -8.82
N GLU A 71 8.66 26.82 -8.04
CA GLU A 71 9.14 28.21 -8.16
C GLU A 71 10.48 28.44 -7.42
N SER A 72 10.95 27.46 -6.67
CA SER A 72 12.19 27.51 -5.90
C SER A 72 13.35 26.83 -6.65
N LYS A 73 14.57 26.94 -6.11
CA LYS A 73 15.74 26.18 -6.58
C LYS A 73 15.87 24.79 -5.93
N SER A 74 14.85 24.35 -5.19
CA SER A 74 14.88 23.07 -4.47
C SER A 74 14.74 21.88 -5.40
N LYS A 75 15.37 20.77 -5.06
CA LYS A 75 15.13 19.47 -5.71
C LYS A 75 14.06 18.73 -4.92
N LEU A 76 13.07 18.20 -5.64
CA LEU A 76 12.00 17.39 -5.05
C LEU A 76 12.20 15.93 -5.41
N PHE A 77 12.11 15.08 -4.39
CA PHE A 77 11.99 13.63 -4.52
C PHE A 77 10.63 13.21 -3.96
N LEU A 78 9.83 12.52 -4.76
CA LEU A 78 8.52 12.02 -4.36
C LEU A 78 8.56 10.51 -4.34
N PHE A 79 8.25 9.92 -3.19
CA PHE A 79 8.15 8.46 -3.06
C PHE A 79 6.89 8.05 -2.30
N THR A 80 6.63 6.76 -2.35
CA THR A 80 5.69 6.08 -1.47
C THR A 80 6.41 4.90 -0.82
N ASP A 81 6.06 4.57 0.40
CA ASP A 81 6.57 3.41 1.14
C ASP A 81 6.01 2.10 0.57
N HIS A 82 4.76 2.12 0.06
CA HIS A 82 4.13 0.99 -0.60
C HIS A 82 3.04 1.46 -1.57
N GLY A 83 2.57 0.53 -2.41
CA GLY A 83 1.37 0.70 -3.23
C GLY A 83 0.17 -0.02 -2.63
N THR A 84 -0.98 0.06 -3.29
CA THR A 84 -2.18 -0.69 -2.92
C THR A 84 -2.76 -1.41 -4.13
N ILE A 85 -3.34 -2.58 -3.89
CA ILE A 85 -4.02 -3.37 -4.92
C ILE A 85 -5.37 -3.88 -4.40
N ASN A 86 -6.42 -3.76 -5.22
CA ASN A 86 -7.71 -4.36 -4.92
C ASN A 86 -7.60 -5.89 -5.04
N VAL A 87 -8.04 -6.62 -4.01
CA VAL A 87 -8.00 -8.08 -3.98
C VAL A 87 -9.42 -8.66 -4.00
N LYS A 88 -9.61 -9.75 -4.78
CA LYS A 88 -10.93 -10.34 -5.04
C LYS A 88 -10.98 -11.84 -4.75
N TYR A 89 -9.90 -12.54 -5.04
CA TYR A 89 -9.89 -14.00 -5.05
C TYR A 89 -9.01 -14.54 -3.92
N PRO A 90 -9.60 -15.32 -3.00
CA PRO A 90 -8.84 -15.96 -1.94
C PRO A 90 -8.06 -17.14 -2.47
N SER A 91 -6.81 -17.27 -2.09
CA SER A 91 -6.00 -18.47 -2.29
C SER A 91 -5.62 -19.09 -0.96
N LYS A 92 -5.96 -20.37 -0.79
CA LYS A 92 -5.64 -21.08 0.44
C LYS A 92 -4.15 -21.33 0.55
N LEU A 93 -3.62 -21.06 1.74
CA LEU A 93 -2.21 -21.29 2.05
C LEU A 93 -2.11 -22.07 3.36
N ILE A 94 -1.24 -23.07 3.38
CA ILE A 94 -0.88 -23.83 4.58
C ILE A 94 0.63 -23.69 4.77
N GLY A 95 1.07 -23.52 5.98
CA GLY A 95 2.47 -23.46 6.36
C GLY A 95 2.64 -23.57 7.87
N ASP A 96 3.84 -23.38 8.35
CA ASP A 96 4.16 -23.47 9.78
C ASP A 96 3.65 -22.25 10.58
N LYS A 97 3.91 -22.24 11.90
CA LYS A 97 3.43 -21.18 12.80
C LYS A 97 4.14 -19.82 12.59
N ASN A 98 5.26 -19.81 11.88
CA ASN A 98 6.14 -18.65 11.72
C ASN A 98 5.97 -17.95 10.36
N ILE A 99 4.84 -18.17 9.69
CA ILE A 99 4.55 -17.53 8.42
C ILE A 99 4.21 -16.06 8.63
N SER A 100 4.70 -15.19 7.74
CA SER A 100 4.35 -13.77 7.74
C SER A 100 2.83 -13.56 7.67
N THR A 101 2.32 -12.54 8.36
CA THR A 101 0.88 -12.26 8.43
C THR A 101 0.33 -11.55 7.21
N ASN A 102 1.19 -10.95 6.37
CA ASN A 102 0.78 -10.19 5.19
C ASN A 102 -0.09 -11.04 4.23
N LEU A 103 -1.09 -10.42 3.61
CA LEU A 103 -2.04 -11.10 2.71
C LEU A 103 -1.55 -11.23 1.27
N ARG A 104 -0.52 -10.48 0.89
CA ARG A 104 -0.03 -10.42 -0.50
C ARG A 104 1.30 -11.12 -0.70
N TYR A 105 2.08 -11.31 0.35
CA TYR A 105 3.30 -12.12 0.30
C TYR A 105 3.40 -13.02 1.51
N LYS A 106 4.14 -14.08 1.37
CA LYS A 106 4.46 -15.00 2.46
C LYS A 106 5.92 -15.38 2.41
N THR A 107 6.53 -15.39 3.59
CA THR A 107 7.81 -16.02 3.82
C THR A 107 7.63 -17.10 4.89
N GLY A 108 8.27 -18.22 4.72
CA GLY A 108 8.16 -19.34 5.64
C GLY A 108 8.64 -20.65 5.05
N ARG A 109 8.57 -21.70 5.87
CA ARG A 109 8.97 -23.06 5.49
C ARG A 109 7.74 -23.89 5.15
N LYS A 110 7.92 -24.91 4.28
CA LYS A 110 6.89 -25.89 3.95
C LYS A 110 5.56 -25.27 3.51
N LEU A 111 5.63 -24.17 2.77
CA LEU A 111 4.43 -23.51 2.25
C LEU A 111 3.74 -24.44 1.24
N LYS A 112 2.43 -24.63 1.42
CA LYS A 112 1.56 -25.34 0.47
C LYS A 112 0.52 -24.36 -0.06
N TYR A 113 0.46 -24.20 -1.37
CA TYR A 113 -0.36 -23.22 -2.07
C TYR A 113 -0.67 -23.69 -3.49
N ASN A 114 -1.57 -22.98 -4.14
CA ASN A 114 -1.85 -23.20 -5.56
C ASN A 114 -0.85 -22.41 -6.41
N TYR A 115 0.00 -23.08 -7.15
CA TYR A 115 1.02 -22.46 -8.03
C TYR A 115 0.45 -21.50 -9.07
N LYS A 116 -0.80 -21.67 -9.49
CA LYS A 116 -1.45 -20.77 -10.43
C LYS A 116 -1.68 -19.36 -9.85
N ASP A 117 -1.77 -19.26 -8.53
CA ASP A 117 -2.13 -18.06 -7.80
C ASP A 117 -0.91 -17.27 -7.30
N VAL A 118 0.29 -17.83 -7.44
CA VAL A 118 1.51 -17.25 -6.86
C VAL A 118 2.60 -17.00 -7.91
N MET A 119 3.50 -16.09 -7.56
CA MET A 119 4.83 -15.92 -8.13
C MET A 119 5.84 -16.32 -7.05
N GLU A 120 6.64 -17.32 -7.33
CA GLU A 120 7.76 -17.75 -6.48
C GLU A 120 9.01 -16.96 -6.83
N ILE A 121 9.85 -16.74 -5.84
CA ILE A 121 11.17 -16.15 -6.02
C ILE A 121 12.21 -17.20 -5.67
N ASP A 122 12.85 -17.75 -6.70
CA ASP A 122 13.87 -18.81 -6.55
C ASP A 122 15.15 -18.31 -5.87
N ASN A 123 15.51 -17.07 -6.13
CA ASN A 123 16.69 -16.45 -5.52
C ASN A 123 16.36 -15.06 -4.96
N PRO A 124 15.87 -14.99 -3.73
CA PRO A 124 15.49 -13.72 -3.08
C PRO A 124 16.63 -12.70 -2.98
N ASN A 125 17.87 -13.16 -2.83
CA ASN A 125 19.02 -12.27 -2.70
C ASN A 125 19.26 -11.45 -3.98
N HIS A 126 18.94 -11.98 -5.16
CA HIS A 126 19.11 -11.25 -6.42
C HIS A 126 18.19 -10.03 -6.54
N ILE A 127 17.11 -9.98 -5.78
CA ILE A 127 16.19 -8.86 -5.75
C ILE A 127 16.24 -8.10 -4.41
N GLY A 128 17.29 -8.31 -3.63
CA GLY A 128 17.51 -7.60 -2.37
C GLY A 128 16.65 -8.06 -1.20
N LEU A 129 16.00 -9.23 -1.28
CA LEU A 129 15.27 -9.83 -0.18
C LEU A 129 16.21 -10.72 0.64
N ASN A 130 16.36 -10.41 1.92
CA ASN A 130 17.16 -11.20 2.84
C ASN A 130 16.39 -12.45 3.27
N LEU A 131 17.03 -13.62 3.17
CA LEU A 131 16.50 -14.86 3.72
C LEU A 131 16.70 -14.88 5.23
N GLU A 132 15.63 -15.03 5.99
CA GLU A 132 15.70 -15.28 7.43
C GLU A 132 16.33 -16.65 7.74
N SER A 133 16.21 -17.59 6.80
CA SER A 133 16.91 -18.90 6.83
C SER A 133 17.02 -19.46 5.41
N LEU A 134 18.03 -20.33 5.17
CA LEU A 134 18.26 -21.03 3.90
C LEU A 134 17.09 -21.89 3.42
N SER A 135 16.14 -22.22 4.30
CA SER A 135 14.96 -23.05 3.99
C SER A 135 13.66 -22.25 3.89
N SER A 136 13.73 -20.92 3.90
CA SER A 136 12.55 -20.05 3.74
C SER A 136 12.30 -19.76 2.27
N ASN A 137 11.04 -19.93 1.84
CA ASN A 137 10.58 -19.55 0.52
C ASN A 137 9.87 -18.20 0.59
N PHE A 138 10.01 -17.41 -0.47
CA PHE A 138 9.22 -16.20 -0.69
C PHE A 138 8.23 -16.45 -1.81
N ILE A 139 6.97 -16.20 -1.53
CA ILE A 139 5.90 -16.24 -2.52
C ILE A 139 5.09 -14.95 -2.49
N PHE A 140 4.70 -14.49 -3.65
CA PHE A 140 3.87 -13.30 -3.84
C PHE A 140 2.56 -13.71 -4.52
N ALA A 141 1.45 -13.18 -4.02
CA ALA A 141 0.16 -13.39 -4.66
C ALA A 141 0.11 -12.65 -6.01
N LYS A 142 -0.38 -13.32 -7.06
CA LYS A 142 -0.65 -12.69 -8.36
C LYS A 142 -1.71 -11.58 -8.23
N PRO A 143 -1.86 -10.68 -9.22
CA PRO A 143 -2.85 -9.62 -9.19
C PRO A 143 -4.24 -10.11 -8.77
N ASN A 144 -4.95 -9.32 -7.95
CA ASN A 144 -6.29 -9.59 -7.42
C ASN A 144 -6.42 -10.79 -6.46
N ILE A 145 -5.36 -11.48 -6.13
CA ILE A 145 -5.34 -12.63 -5.21
C ILE A 145 -4.88 -12.19 -3.81
N TYR A 146 -5.41 -12.82 -2.78
CA TYR A 146 -4.94 -12.69 -1.40
C TYR A 146 -4.89 -14.05 -0.71
N PHE A 147 -3.94 -14.20 0.21
CA PHE A 147 -3.76 -15.45 0.94
C PHE A 147 -4.70 -15.56 2.13
N THR A 148 -5.27 -16.72 2.30
CA THR A 148 -6.10 -17.07 3.46
C THR A 148 -5.67 -18.41 4.04
N TYR A 149 -5.87 -18.57 5.34
CA TYR A 149 -5.65 -19.86 6.00
C TYR A 149 -6.92 -20.70 6.00
N PRO A 150 -6.81 -22.06 6.03
CA PRO A 150 -7.98 -22.94 6.10
C PRO A 150 -8.85 -22.65 7.32
N ASN A 151 -8.23 -22.34 8.46
CA ASN A 151 -8.96 -21.97 9.68
C ASN A 151 -9.67 -20.63 9.50
N ASN A 152 -10.98 -20.58 9.79
CA ASN A 152 -11.81 -19.41 9.62
C ASN A 152 -11.87 -18.88 8.18
N TYR A 153 -11.69 -19.75 7.17
CA TYR A 153 -11.64 -19.38 5.76
C TYR A 153 -12.79 -18.45 5.33
N ASN A 154 -14.03 -18.84 5.59
CA ASN A 154 -15.20 -18.05 5.20
C ASN A 154 -15.24 -16.66 5.85
N LYS A 155 -14.79 -16.53 7.10
CA LYS A 155 -14.69 -15.24 7.78
C LYS A 155 -13.68 -14.34 7.08
N PHE A 156 -12.50 -14.84 6.74
CA PHE A 156 -11.47 -14.09 6.06
C PHE A 156 -11.86 -13.73 4.62
N VAL A 157 -12.53 -14.64 3.90
CA VAL A 157 -13.04 -14.37 2.55
C VAL A 157 -14.03 -13.21 2.57
N ASN A 158 -14.99 -13.23 3.47
CA ASN A 158 -16.00 -12.18 3.58
C ASN A 158 -15.39 -10.83 4.02
N TYR A 159 -14.34 -10.86 4.82
CA TYR A 159 -13.71 -9.64 5.33
C TYR A 159 -12.78 -8.99 4.30
N PHE A 160 -11.97 -9.77 3.58
CA PHE A 160 -10.91 -9.23 2.71
C PHE A 160 -11.30 -9.10 1.24
N LYS A 161 -12.36 -9.77 0.79
CA LYS A 161 -12.83 -9.65 -0.60
C LYS A 161 -13.17 -8.19 -0.93
N ASP A 162 -12.72 -7.75 -2.11
CA ASP A 162 -12.91 -6.38 -2.62
C ASP A 162 -12.31 -5.26 -1.72
N THR A 163 -11.31 -5.61 -0.89
CA THR A 163 -10.54 -4.64 -0.11
C THR A 163 -9.23 -4.26 -0.81
N TYR A 164 -8.59 -3.18 -0.36
CA TYR A 164 -7.24 -2.81 -0.78
C TYR A 164 -6.21 -3.39 0.19
N GLN A 165 -5.17 -4.00 -0.38
CA GLN A 165 -4.06 -4.61 0.37
C GLN A 165 -2.72 -4.11 -0.19
N HIS A 166 -1.68 -4.15 0.62
CA HIS A 166 -0.29 -3.82 0.30
C HIS A 166 0.68 -4.91 0.74
#